data_23eb01b5bf5fd02b357a471ba544be8c
#
_entry.id   23eb01b5bf5fd02b357a471ba544be8c
#
_cell.length_a   1.000
_cell.length_b   1.000
_cell.length_c   1.000
_cell.angle_alpha   90.00
_cell.angle_beta   90.00
_cell.angle_gamma   90.00
#
_symmetry.space_group_name_H-M   'P 1'
#
loop_
_entity.id
_entity.type
_entity.pdbx_description
1 polymer ?
#
loop_
_entity_poly.entity_id
_entity_poly.type
_entity_poly.pdbx_seq_one_letter_code
_entity_poly.pdbx_strand_id
1 'polypeptide(L)'
;MDHLPKHRRSPWHAGEKTLQDIYSVAERMEVIGQKVIRDYMPDQHREFYQQLPFMVVGAVDAQQRPWATLLEGPEGFVTSPDPQQLLLAVQPDAQDPAASGLQADQAIGLLGIELHTRRRNRINGVIQQVSADGLAVAVEHSYGNCPKYIQARSYTRSSELLQQRAARENFTELNARTTAMIRAADTFFIASYFDHDASNRSVDVSHRGGRAGFVKVEGNRLTIPDYAGNLFFNTLGNLQANPVAGLLFVDFATGDILQLTGRTELILDSPMIHAFESAERLWTFEVEQAVLRPAATSLRWTFHDYAPTSLATGTWAEADAKLRQSEQRRQWQQWRVENYWILLAWRLCLYIVLVMFWLQLKARLPDYDYDRHVGGALYIFLRGTQSASQGAYFTRPPRELIEGLDLLFQGKPIPPKVEPAWEQGVLL
;
A
#
# COMPACT_ATOMS: atom_id res chain seq x y z
N MET A 1 15.03 6.88 43.89
CA MET A 1 16.35 6.94 43.20
C MET A 1 16.26 6.08 41.99
N ASP A 2 16.00 6.73 40.86
CA ASP A 2 15.86 6.02 39.57
C ASP A 2 17.23 5.46 39.17
N HIS A 3 17.31 4.15 39.10
CA HIS A 3 18.41 3.47 38.49
C HIS A 3 18.35 3.75 36.97
N LEU A 4 19.11 4.72 36.49
CA LEU A 4 19.41 4.87 35.08
C LEU A 4 20.07 3.56 34.61
N PRO A 5 19.52 2.86 33.62
CA PRO A 5 20.12 1.62 33.14
C PRO A 5 21.46 1.95 32.51
N LYS A 6 22.50 1.20 32.89
CA LYS A 6 23.79 1.15 32.21
C LYS A 6 23.51 1.03 30.71
N HIS A 7 24.24 1.77 29.87
CA HIS A 7 24.17 1.83 28.41
C HIS A 7 23.64 0.53 27.79
N ARG A 8 22.34 0.46 27.55
CA ARG A 8 21.76 -0.63 26.75
C ARG A 8 22.36 -0.51 25.34
N ARG A 9 22.78 -1.63 24.76
CA ARG A 9 23.09 -1.67 23.32
C ARG A 9 21.88 -1.15 22.56
N SER A 10 22.14 -0.45 21.46
CA SER A 10 21.06 -0.03 20.56
C SER A 10 20.16 -1.22 20.20
N PRO A 11 18.85 -1.10 20.25
CA PRO A 11 17.96 -2.17 19.84
C PRO A 11 17.89 -2.34 18.31
N TRP A 12 18.55 -1.46 17.57
CA TRP A 12 18.52 -1.39 16.12
C TRP A 12 19.77 -2.00 15.50
N HIS A 13 19.58 -2.86 14.51
CA HIS A 13 20.67 -3.37 13.68
C HIS A 13 21.05 -2.39 12.55
N ALA A 14 22.09 -2.71 11.78
CA ALA A 14 22.66 -1.82 10.77
C ALA A 14 21.65 -1.41 9.68
N GLY A 15 20.82 -2.34 9.21
CA GLY A 15 19.82 -2.05 8.15
C GLY A 15 18.73 -1.08 8.60
N GLU A 16 18.25 -1.20 9.85
CA GLU A 16 17.27 -0.26 10.43
C GLU A 16 17.90 1.13 10.58
N LYS A 17 19.13 1.22 11.11
CA LYS A 17 19.87 2.48 11.24
C LYS A 17 20.08 3.17 9.91
N THR A 18 20.45 2.44 8.87
CA THR A 18 20.62 3.00 7.53
C THR A 18 19.34 3.73 7.07
N LEU A 19 18.16 3.12 7.24
CA LEU A 19 16.92 3.78 6.86
C LEU A 19 16.55 4.92 7.80
N GLN A 20 16.78 4.78 9.10
CA GLN A 20 16.56 5.85 10.08
C GLN A 20 17.43 7.08 9.78
N ASP A 21 18.67 6.89 9.32
CA ASP A 21 19.57 7.96 8.88
C ASP A 21 19.08 8.64 7.60
N ILE A 22 18.68 7.86 6.58
CA ILE A 22 18.11 8.37 5.33
C ILE A 22 16.92 9.31 5.61
N TYR A 23 16.06 8.93 6.58
CA TYR A 23 14.90 9.72 6.95
C TYR A 23 15.15 10.72 8.10
N SER A 24 16.41 10.88 8.53
CA SER A 24 16.83 11.82 9.58
C SER A 24 16.09 11.64 10.91
N VAL A 25 15.84 10.39 11.30
CA VAL A 25 15.11 10.04 12.52
C VAL A 25 15.91 9.20 13.52
N ALA A 26 17.17 8.86 13.22
CA ALA A 26 17.97 7.90 13.97
C ALA A 26 18.09 8.26 15.47
N GLU A 27 18.44 9.48 15.83
CA GLU A 27 18.57 9.91 17.23
C GLU A 27 17.24 9.76 18.00
N ARG A 28 16.13 10.17 17.37
CA ARG A 28 14.81 10.05 17.97
C ARG A 28 14.42 8.57 18.14
N MET A 29 14.70 7.73 17.15
CA MET A 29 14.39 6.30 17.22
C MET A 29 15.25 5.56 18.24
N GLU A 30 16.51 5.96 18.44
CA GLU A 30 17.36 5.40 19.49
C GLU A 30 16.73 5.59 20.87
N VAL A 31 16.31 6.84 21.20
CA VAL A 31 15.67 7.16 22.48
C VAL A 31 14.35 6.39 22.66
N ILE A 32 13.52 6.35 21.61
CA ILE A 32 12.22 5.65 21.67
C ILE A 32 12.44 4.14 21.79
N GLY A 33 13.34 3.58 20.97
CA GLY A 33 13.61 2.13 20.94
C GLY A 33 14.08 1.62 22.30
N GLN A 34 15.04 2.30 22.92
CA GLN A 34 15.53 1.95 24.27
C GLN A 34 14.43 1.97 25.34
N LYS A 35 13.40 2.81 25.16
CA LYS A 35 12.28 2.93 26.09
C LYS A 35 11.20 1.87 25.89
N VAL A 36 10.88 1.53 24.60
CA VAL A 36 9.70 0.72 24.28
C VAL A 36 10.00 -0.73 23.95
N ILE A 37 11.20 -1.04 23.44
CA ILE A 37 11.63 -2.40 23.16
C ILE A 37 12.21 -3.00 24.44
N ARG A 38 11.57 -4.05 24.93
CA ARG A 38 11.90 -4.70 26.20
C ARG A 38 12.36 -6.12 25.93
N ASP A 39 13.24 -6.62 26.78
CA ASP A 39 13.69 -8.00 26.84
C ASP A 39 12.74 -8.91 27.68
N TYR A 40 11.52 -8.41 27.93
CA TYR A 40 10.47 -9.10 28.65
C TYR A 40 9.09 -8.65 28.18
N MET A 41 8.08 -9.46 28.42
CA MET A 41 6.67 -9.14 28.19
C MET A 41 6.04 -8.53 29.44
N PRO A 42 5.54 -7.27 29.37
CA PRO A 42 4.68 -6.74 30.43
C PRO A 42 3.42 -7.60 30.63
N ASP A 43 2.83 -7.61 31.79
CA ASP A 43 1.60 -8.39 32.10
C ASP A 43 0.49 -8.15 31.08
N GLN A 44 0.27 -6.91 30.67
CA GLN A 44 -0.69 -6.55 29.63
C GLN A 44 -0.43 -7.23 28.29
N HIS A 45 0.82 -7.53 27.93
CA HIS A 45 1.15 -8.30 26.71
C HIS A 45 0.91 -9.79 26.94
N ARG A 46 1.26 -10.32 28.12
CA ARG A 46 1.07 -11.72 28.48
C ARG A 46 -0.44 -12.08 28.48
N GLU A 47 -1.27 -11.27 29.09
CA GLU A 47 -2.72 -11.39 29.07
C GLU A 47 -3.30 -11.32 27.64
N PHE A 48 -2.76 -10.41 26.81
CA PHE A 48 -3.18 -10.26 25.42
C PHE A 48 -2.93 -11.53 24.60
N TYR A 49 -1.79 -12.18 24.77
CA TYR A 49 -1.46 -13.39 23.99
C TYR A 49 -2.36 -14.58 24.36
N GLN A 50 -2.81 -14.68 25.61
CA GLN A 50 -3.64 -15.79 26.08
C GLN A 50 -5.02 -15.85 25.41
N GLN A 51 -5.55 -14.71 25.00
CA GLN A 51 -6.89 -14.62 24.39
C GLN A 51 -6.88 -14.78 22.87
N LEU A 52 -5.71 -14.89 22.25
CA LEU A 52 -5.60 -14.96 20.79
C LEU A 52 -6.00 -16.35 20.27
N PRO A 53 -6.79 -16.44 19.18
CA PRO A 53 -7.11 -17.69 18.51
C PRO A 53 -6.00 -18.18 17.59
N PHE A 54 -5.03 -17.33 17.26
CA PHE A 54 -3.90 -17.61 16.39
C PHE A 54 -2.74 -16.67 16.67
N MET A 55 -1.54 -17.11 16.28
CA MET A 55 -0.32 -16.30 16.21
C MET A 55 0.23 -16.32 14.78
N VAL A 56 0.68 -15.17 14.30
CA VAL A 56 1.46 -15.14 13.05
C VAL A 56 2.92 -15.31 13.40
N VAL A 57 3.57 -16.18 12.67
CA VAL A 57 4.94 -16.65 12.96
C VAL A 57 5.83 -16.42 11.74
N GLY A 58 7.03 -15.90 11.96
CA GLY A 58 8.13 -15.86 11.00
C GLY A 58 9.20 -16.86 11.38
N ALA A 59 9.63 -17.66 10.42
CA ALA A 59 10.71 -18.63 10.58
C ALA A 59 11.60 -18.64 9.33
N VAL A 60 12.82 -19.17 9.45
CA VAL A 60 13.78 -19.30 8.33
C VAL A 60 14.17 -20.77 8.22
N ASP A 61 14.00 -21.34 7.02
CA ASP A 61 14.33 -22.73 6.76
C ASP A 61 15.85 -22.96 6.56
N ALA A 62 16.24 -24.23 6.45
CA ALA A 62 17.64 -24.60 6.26
C ALA A 62 18.26 -24.07 4.95
N GLN A 63 17.45 -23.70 3.97
CA GLN A 63 17.86 -23.07 2.72
C GLN A 63 17.90 -21.53 2.84
N GLN A 64 17.82 -20.98 4.05
CA GLN A 64 17.85 -19.56 4.36
C GLN A 64 16.63 -18.79 3.76
N ARG A 65 15.53 -19.48 3.49
CA ARG A 65 14.32 -18.86 2.99
C ARG A 65 13.40 -18.49 4.16
N PRO A 66 13.02 -17.24 4.29
CA PRO A 66 12.05 -16.84 5.28
C PRO A 66 10.63 -17.28 4.85
N TRP A 67 9.85 -17.71 5.85
CA TRP A 67 8.45 -18.08 5.71
C TRP A 67 7.63 -17.40 6.80
N ALA A 68 6.51 -16.83 6.41
CA ALA A 68 5.47 -16.41 7.35
C ALA A 68 4.36 -17.46 7.39
N THR A 69 3.87 -17.78 8.59
CA THR A 69 2.78 -18.72 8.78
C THR A 69 1.82 -18.30 9.89
N LEU A 70 0.73 -19.04 10.03
CA LEU A 70 -0.28 -18.88 11.07
C LEU A 70 -0.39 -20.16 11.87
N LEU A 71 -0.11 -20.07 13.17
CA LEU A 71 -0.37 -21.14 14.13
C LEU A 71 -1.69 -20.83 14.87
N GLU A 72 -2.62 -21.76 14.86
CA GLU A 72 -3.93 -21.62 15.54
C GLU A 72 -4.09 -22.64 16.65
N GLY A 73 -4.79 -22.26 17.71
CA GLY A 73 -5.11 -23.14 18.82
C GLY A 73 -6.39 -22.70 19.53
N PRO A 74 -6.93 -23.51 20.45
CA PRO A 74 -8.01 -23.07 21.34
C PRO A 74 -7.57 -21.85 22.16
N GLU A 75 -8.51 -21.14 22.75
CA GLU A 75 -8.21 -20.08 23.70
C GLU A 75 -7.27 -20.60 24.80
N GLY A 76 -6.22 -19.80 25.11
CA GLY A 76 -5.18 -20.20 26.04
C GLY A 76 -4.09 -21.12 25.46
N PHE A 77 -4.09 -21.38 24.14
CA PHE A 77 -2.98 -22.16 23.53
C PHE A 77 -1.64 -21.39 23.58
N VAL A 78 -1.69 -20.08 23.75
CA VAL A 78 -0.51 -19.26 24.03
C VAL A 78 -0.53 -18.91 25.51
N THR A 79 0.53 -19.28 26.22
CA THR A 79 0.70 -18.95 27.65
C THR A 79 2.08 -18.37 27.91
N SER A 80 2.23 -17.65 29.01
CA SER A 80 3.50 -17.09 29.44
C SER A 80 3.70 -17.39 30.93
N PRO A 81 4.48 -18.42 31.28
CA PRO A 81 4.73 -18.78 32.69
C PRO A 81 5.51 -17.68 33.42
N ASP A 82 6.42 -17.00 32.72
CA ASP A 82 7.17 -15.86 33.22
C ASP A 82 7.30 -14.78 32.11
N PRO A 83 7.77 -13.56 32.44
CA PRO A 83 7.85 -12.45 31.48
C PRO A 83 8.81 -12.65 30.30
N GLN A 84 9.72 -13.61 30.38
CA GLN A 84 10.74 -13.89 29.35
C GLN A 84 10.47 -15.20 28.61
N GLN A 85 9.37 -15.90 28.89
CA GLN A 85 9.01 -17.14 28.24
C GLN A 85 7.58 -17.12 27.68
N LEU A 86 7.44 -17.59 26.42
CA LEU A 86 6.16 -17.80 25.77
C LEU A 86 6.05 -19.27 25.36
N LEU A 87 4.93 -19.89 25.68
CA LEU A 87 4.59 -21.25 25.28
C LEU A 87 3.46 -21.22 24.25
N LEU A 88 3.61 -21.98 23.17
CA LEU A 88 2.58 -22.18 22.15
C LEU A 88 2.20 -23.67 22.14
N ALA A 89 1.07 -24.03 22.72
CA ALA A 89 0.58 -25.40 22.81
C ALA A 89 -0.04 -25.85 21.47
N VAL A 90 0.80 -25.87 20.43
CA VAL A 90 0.43 -26.26 19.07
C VAL A 90 1.64 -26.83 18.32
N GLN A 91 1.39 -27.86 17.52
CA GLN A 91 2.38 -28.40 16.60
C GLN A 91 2.25 -27.71 15.23
N PRO A 92 3.37 -27.29 14.60
CA PRO A 92 3.34 -26.84 13.22
C PRO A 92 2.80 -27.95 12.30
N ASP A 93 1.95 -27.59 11.36
CA ASP A 93 1.47 -28.52 10.33
C ASP A 93 2.64 -28.98 9.46
N ALA A 94 2.80 -30.29 9.27
CA ALA A 94 3.85 -30.86 8.43
C ALA A 94 3.80 -30.40 6.95
N GLN A 95 2.62 -29.95 6.49
CA GLN A 95 2.45 -29.37 5.17
C GLN A 95 2.88 -27.89 5.09
N ASP A 96 3.15 -27.26 6.23
CA ASP A 96 3.59 -25.87 6.31
C ASP A 96 5.08 -25.75 5.96
N PRO A 97 5.47 -24.96 4.94
CA PRO A 97 6.87 -24.78 4.62
C PRO A 97 7.68 -24.15 5.76
N ALA A 98 7.04 -23.37 6.65
CA ALA A 98 7.67 -22.77 7.81
C ALA A 98 8.08 -23.81 8.88
N ALA A 99 7.44 -24.99 8.90
CA ALA A 99 7.68 -26.01 9.93
C ALA A 99 9.15 -26.44 10.01
N SER A 100 9.86 -26.47 8.89
CA SER A 100 11.28 -26.82 8.84
C SER A 100 12.20 -25.82 9.53
N GLY A 101 11.78 -24.57 9.67
CA GLY A 101 12.48 -23.51 10.40
C GLY A 101 12.09 -23.40 11.88
N LEU A 102 11.04 -24.11 12.32
CA LEU A 102 10.55 -24.08 13.70
C LEU A 102 11.21 -25.19 14.53
N GLN A 103 12.52 -25.11 14.72
CA GLN A 103 13.35 -26.08 15.44
C GLN A 103 13.97 -25.42 16.67
N ALA A 104 14.44 -26.24 17.64
CA ALA A 104 15.17 -25.74 18.78
C ALA A 104 16.41 -24.96 18.33
N ASP A 105 16.77 -23.94 19.10
CA ASP A 105 17.86 -22.99 18.88
C ASP A 105 17.72 -22.11 17.64
N GLN A 106 16.56 -22.14 16.94
CA GLN A 106 16.28 -21.23 15.82
C GLN A 106 15.60 -19.95 16.30
N ALA A 107 15.98 -18.84 15.67
CA ALA A 107 15.31 -17.56 15.87
C ALA A 107 13.88 -17.58 15.31
N ILE A 108 12.97 -16.92 16.02
CA ILE A 108 11.55 -16.85 15.68
C ILE A 108 11.02 -15.43 15.84
N GLY A 109 10.20 -14.99 14.89
CA GLY A 109 9.40 -13.79 15.00
C GLY A 109 7.94 -14.13 15.25
N LEU A 110 7.31 -13.46 16.21
CA LEU A 110 5.93 -13.69 16.58
C LEU A 110 5.14 -12.37 16.55
N LEU A 111 3.96 -12.40 15.94
CA LEU A 111 3.02 -11.29 15.95
C LEU A 111 1.66 -11.77 16.47
N GLY A 112 1.33 -11.37 17.68
CA GLY A 112 -0.03 -11.45 18.17
C GLY A 112 -0.85 -10.31 17.57
N ILE A 113 -1.97 -10.63 16.96
CA ILE A 113 -2.87 -9.66 16.35
C ILE A 113 -4.34 -10.01 16.62
N GLU A 114 -5.07 -9.03 17.10
CA GLU A 114 -6.51 -9.11 17.34
C GLU A 114 -7.20 -8.16 16.36
N LEU A 115 -7.79 -8.72 15.30
CA LEU A 115 -8.29 -7.94 14.17
C LEU A 115 -9.47 -7.02 14.55
N HIS A 116 -10.37 -7.47 15.45
CA HIS A 116 -11.56 -6.69 15.82
C HIS A 116 -11.24 -5.45 16.66
N THR A 117 -10.18 -5.49 17.47
CA THR A 117 -9.71 -4.33 18.24
C THR A 117 -8.58 -3.57 17.57
N ARG A 118 -8.04 -4.11 16.47
CA ARG A 118 -6.85 -3.60 15.79
C ARG A 118 -5.61 -3.55 16.67
N ARG A 119 -5.57 -4.36 17.71
CA ARG A 119 -4.42 -4.45 18.62
C ARG A 119 -3.43 -5.47 18.10
N ARG A 120 -2.14 -5.16 18.18
CA ARG A 120 -1.06 -6.09 17.86
C ARG A 120 0.19 -5.82 18.70
N ASN A 121 0.82 -6.90 19.12
CA ASN A 121 2.11 -6.88 19.83
C ASN A 121 3.08 -7.84 19.14
N ARG A 122 4.34 -7.49 19.16
CA ARG A 122 5.42 -8.28 18.58
C ARG A 122 6.31 -8.88 19.65
N ILE A 123 6.79 -10.08 19.36
CA ILE A 123 7.87 -10.75 20.07
C ILE A 123 8.90 -11.23 19.05
N ASN A 124 10.18 -11.05 19.36
CA ASN A 124 11.29 -11.71 18.71
C ASN A 124 12.00 -12.53 19.78
N GLY A 125 12.51 -13.70 19.42
CA GLY A 125 13.18 -14.58 20.36
C GLY A 125 13.76 -15.82 19.73
N VAL A 126 14.10 -16.80 20.55
CA VAL A 126 14.70 -18.07 20.15
C VAL A 126 13.83 -19.22 20.67
N ILE A 127 13.62 -20.23 19.86
CA ILE A 127 12.90 -21.45 20.24
C ILE A 127 13.83 -22.25 21.16
N GLN A 128 13.49 -22.37 22.44
CA GLN A 128 14.25 -23.13 23.43
C GLN A 128 13.97 -24.63 23.31
N GLN A 129 12.72 -24.97 23.02
CA GLN A 129 12.30 -26.37 22.98
C GLN A 129 11.16 -26.57 21.96
N VAL A 130 11.22 -27.71 21.29
CA VAL A 130 10.13 -28.27 20.49
C VAL A 130 9.78 -29.62 21.10
N SER A 131 8.55 -29.83 21.50
CA SER A 131 8.06 -31.06 22.13
C SER A 131 6.71 -31.46 21.57
N ALA A 132 6.18 -32.60 22.00
CA ALA A 132 4.80 -33.00 21.65
C ALA A 132 3.75 -31.99 22.13
N ASP A 133 4.04 -31.22 23.18
CA ASP A 133 3.14 -30.22 23.75
C ASP A 133 3.20 -28.87 23.01
N GLY A 134 4.17 -28.67 22.12
CA GLY A 134 4.32 -27.44 21.34
C GLY A 134 5.72 -26.82 21.38
N LEU A 135 5.75 -25.50 21.30
CA LEU A 135 6.97 -24.69 21.24
C LEU A 135 7.15 -23.88 22.53
N ALA A 136 8.36 -23.84 23.05
CA ALA A 136 8.77 -22.90 24.10
C ALA A 136 9.74 -21.87 23.52
N VAL A 137 9.45 -20.58 23.68
CA VAL A 137 10.21 -19.46 23.12
C VAL A 137 10.79 -18.60 24.23
N ALA A 138 12.12 -18.38 24.22
CA ALA A 138 12.77 -17.34 25.02
C ALA A 138 12.55 -15.98 24.33
N VAL A 139 12.05 -15.00 25.07
CA VAL A 139 11.77 -13.67 24.58
C VAL A 139 13.02 -12.80 24.65
N GLU A 140 13.41 -12.25 23.52
CA GLU A 140 14.52 -11.29 23.40
C GLU A 140 14.00 -9.86 23.27
N HIS A 141 12.96 -9.66 22.43
CA HIS A 141 12.32 -8.37 22.27
C HIS A 141 10.80 -8.50 22.35
N SER A 142 10.17 -7.59 23.10
CA SER A 142 8.71 -7.46 23.19
C SER A 142 8.28 -6.01 23.13
N TYR A 143 7.37 -5.66 22.24
CA TYR A 143 6.84 -4.31 22.11
C TYR A 143 5.49 -4.25 21.37
N GLY A 144 4.71 -3.21 21.70
CA GLY A 144 3.46 -2.90 21.02
C GLY A 144 3.69 -2.26 19.65
N ASN A 145 2.79 -2.50 18.72
CA ASN A 145 2.79 -1.90 17.41
C ASN A 145 1.56 -1.02 17.18
N CYS A 146 1.72 -0.02 16.30
CA CYS A 146 0.64 0.88 15.90
C CYS A 146 -0.56 0.10 15.31
N PRO A 147 -1.83 0.49 15.61
CA PRO A 147 -3.03 -0.16 15.08
C PRO A 147 -3.34 0.18 13.62
N LYS A 148 -2.53 0.99 12.95
CA LYS A 148 -2.75 1.45 11.58
C LYS A 148 -2.85 0.28 10.60
N TYR A 149 -3.70 0.44 9.60
CA TYR A 149 -3.87 -0.45 8.43
C TYR A 149 -4.40 -1.85 8.77
N ILE A 150 -4.93 -2.09 9.97
CA ILE A 150 -5.57 -3.36 10.35
C ILE A 150 -7.06 -3.25 10.02
N GLN A 151 -7.56 -4.12 9.13
CA GLN A 151 -8.97 -4.19 8.81
C GLN A 151 -9.70 -4.97 9.91
N ALA A 152 -10.84 -4.41 10.39
CA ALA A 152 -11.59 -5.04 11.47
C ALA A 152 -12.32 -6.28 10.97
N ARG A 153 -12.13 -7.39 11.70
CA ARG A 153 -12.78 -8.67 11.46
C ARG A 153 -13.09 -9.37 12.78
N SER A 154 -14.26 -9.97 12.85
CA SER A 154 -14.56 -11.03 13.83
C SER A 154 -14.28 -12.40 13.21
N TYR A 155 -14.15 -13.42 14.02
CA TYR A 155 -13.94 -14.78 13.55
C TYR A 155 -14.92 -15.76 14.16
N THR A 156 -15.13 -16.86 13.46
CA THR A 156 -15.78 -18.08 13.95
C THR A 156 -14.82 -19.24 13.73
N ARG A 157 -14.90 -20.27 14.56
CA ARG A 157 -14.10 -21.48 14.41
C ARG A 157 -15.02 -22.65 14.03
N SER A 158 -14.59 -23.42 13.01
CA SER A 158 -15.28 -24.63 12.60
C SER A 158 -14.27 -25.77 12.44
N SER A 159 -14.30 -26.72 13.35
CA SER A 159 -13.44 -27.92 13.29
C SER A 159 -13.78 -28.85 12.12
N GLU A 160 -15.02 -28.81 11.63
CA GLU A 160 -15.46 -29.64 10.49
C GLU A 160 -14.71 -29.27 9.20
N LEU A 161 -14.32 -27.99 9.06
CA LEU A 161 -13.58 -27.51 7.90
C LEU A 161 -12.13 -28.04 7.85
N LEU A 162 -11.54 -28.41 8.98
CA LEU A 162 -10.23 -29.05 9.00
C LEU A 162 -10.23 -30.45 8.38
N GLN A 163 -11.38 -31.11 8.34
CA GLN A 163 -11.53 -32.42 7.67
C GLN A 163 -11.51 -32.29 6.13
N GLN A 164 -11.68 -31.09 5.60
CA GLN A 164 -11.64 -30.78 4.17
C GLN A 164 -10.26 -30.34 3.69
N ARG A 165 -9.22 -30.41 4.55
CA ARG A 165 -7.85 -30.07 4.16
C ARG A 165 -7.41 -30.91 2.98
N ALA A 166 -7.06 -30.23 1.88
CA ALA A 166 -6.42 -30.86 0.75
C ALA A 166 -4.90 -30.84 0.88
N ALA A 167 -4.21 -31.63 0.06
CA ALA A 167 -2.78 -31.59 -0.02
C ALA A 167 -2.32 -30.19 -0.48
N ARG A 168 -1.17 -29.75 0.04
CA ARG A 168 -0.55 -28.49 -0.39
C ARG A 168 -0.18 -28.55 -1.87
N GLU A 169 -0.32 -27.42 -2.51
CA GLU A 169 0.10 -27.19 -3.89
C GLU A 169 1.36 -26.33 -3.91
N ASN A 170 2.39 -26.75 -4.67
CA ASN A 170 3.64 -26.00 -4.77
C ASN A 170 3.79 -25.45 -6.17
N PHE A 171 4.25 -24.19 -6.28
CA PHE A 171 4.43 -23.49 -7.55
C PHE A 171 5.76 -22.71 -7.53
N THR A 172 6.38 -22.59 -8.71
CA THR A 172 7.50 -21.66 -8.96
C THR A 172 7.00 -20.39 -9.67
N GLU A 173 5.77 -20.42 -10.19
CA GLU A 173 5.13 -19.30 -10.85
C GLU A 173 3.71 -19.11 -10.31
N LEU A 174 3.30 -17.85 -10.19
CA LEU A 174 1.94 -17.51 -9.77
C LEU A 174 0.95 -17.89 -10.88
N ASN A 175 -0.07 -18.66 -10.53
CA ASN A 175 -1.18 -18.99 -11.42
C ASN A 175 -2.37 -18.05 -11.23
N ALA A 176 -3.44 -18.25 -11.99
CA ALA A 176 -4.64 -17.42 -11.93
C ALA A 176 -5.28 -17.40 -10.53
N ARG A 177 -5.30 -18.55 -9.81
CA ARG A 177 -5.88 -18.65 -8.45
C ARG A 177 -5.05 -17.87 -7.43
N THR A 178 -3.73 -18.08 -7.41
CA THR A 178 -2.83 -17.39 -6.47
C THR A 178 -2.77 -15.89 -6.75
N THR A 179 -2.75 -15.49 -8.02
CA THR A 179 -2.82 -14.09 -8.44
C THR A 179 -4.13 -13.42 -7.99
N ALA A 180 -5.27 -14.09 -8.15
CA ALA A 180 -6.57 -13.57 -7.72
C ALA A 180 -6.60 -13.38 -6.20
N MET A 181 -6.07 -14.34 -5.43
CA MET A 181 -5.97 -14.27 -3.97
C MET A 181 -5.13 -13.08 -3.51
N ILE A 182 -3.96 -12.84 -4.13
CA ILE A 182 -3.09 -11.70 -3.81
C ILE A 182 -3.80 -10.38 -4.14
N ARG A 183 -4.43 -10.26 -5.31
CA ARG A 183 -5.11 -9.03 -5.75
C ARG A 183 -6.33 -8.68 -4.90
N ALA A 184 -7.04 -9.69 -4.40
CA ALA A 184 -8.19 -9.51 -3.52
C ALA A 184 -7.82 -9.21 -2.06
N ALA A 185 -6.56 -9.48 -1.67
CA ALA A 185 -6.10 -9.28 -0.30
C ALA A 185 -6.07 -7.79 0.08
N ASP A 186 -6.58 -7.49 1.26
CA ASP A 186 -6.43 -6.20 1.95
C ASP A 186 -5.47 -6.28 3.14
N THR A 187 -4.95 -7.46 3.38
CA THR A 187 -4.08 -7.81 4.50
C THR A 187 -3.14 -8.94 4.07
N PHE A 188 -1.86 -8.81 4.39
CA PHE A 188 -0.91 -9.91 4.36
C PHE A 188 0.11 -9.75 5.49
N PHE A 189 0.91 -10.79 5.72
CA PHE A 189 2.00 -10.77 6.69
C PHE A 189 3.32 -11.03 5.99
N ILE A 190 4.40 -10.45 6.54
CA ILE A 190 5.75 -10.58 5.99
C ILE A 190 6.72 -11.01 7.05
N ALA A 191 7.44 -12.10 6.81
CA ALA A 191 8.61 -12.52 7.56
C ALA A 191 9.88 -12.03 6.89
N SER A 192 10.82 -11.56 7.67
CA SER A 192 12.16 -11.12 7.25
C SER A 192 13.15 -11.35 8.38
N TYR A 193 14.45 -11.33 8.10
CA TYR A 193 15.44 -11.57 9.13
C TYR A 193 16.73 -10.77 8.91
N PHE A 194 17.50 -10.66 9.98
CA PHE A 194 18.83 -10.07 9.99
C PHE A 194 19.81 -11.02 10.70
N ASP A 195 20.95 -11.27 10.08
CA ASP A 195 22.06 -12.03 10.68
C ASP A 195 23.03 -11.04 11.31
N HIS A 196 23.11 -11.05 12.64
CA HIS A 196 24.10 -10.26 13.39
C HIS A 196 25.50 -10.81 13.21
N ASP A 197 25.60 -12.14 13.17
CA ASP A 197 26.78 -12.93 12.86
C ASP A 197 26.37 -14.35 12.40
N ALA A 198 27.32 -15.25 12.23
CA ALA A 198 27.06 -16.62 11.73
C ALA A 198 26.14 -17.46 12.65
N SER A 199 26.01 -17.08 13.92
CA SER A 199 25.30 -17.85 14.96
C SER A 199 24.11 -17.08 15.57
N ASN A 200 24.01 -15.79 15.28
CA ASN A 200 23.00 -14.91 15.90
C ASN A 200 22.14 -14.22 14.85
N ARG A 201 20.91 -14.65 14.78
CA ARG A 201 19.88 -14.16 13.87
C ARG A 201 18.71 -13.56 14.64
N SER A 202 18.14 -12.49 14.13
CA SER A 202 16.82 -12.02 14.55
C SER A 202 15.82 -12.19 13.40
N VAL A 203 14.63 -12.71 13.73
CA VAL A 203 13.53 -12.90 12.77
C VAL A 203 12.37 -12.01 13.16
N ASP A 204 11.82 -11.29 12.19
CA ASP A 204 10.65 -10.46 12.34
C ASP A 204 9.48 -11.00 11.53
N VAL A 205 8.27 -10.81 12.06
CA VAL A 205 7.05 -10.94 11.28
C VAL A 205 6.17 -9.69 11.48
N SER A 206 5.66 -9.14 10.39
CA SER A 206 4.90 -7.90 10.40
C SER A 206 3.60 -8.04 9.62
N HIS A 207 2.58 -7.31 10.04
CA HIS A 207 1.34 -7.11 9.30
C HIS A 207 1.49 -5.97 8.29
N ARG A 208 0.92 -6.16 7.10
CA ARG A 208 0.75 -5.15 6.06
C ARG A 208 -0.71 -5.11 5.62
N GLY A 209 -1.26 -3.93 5.47
CA GLY A 209 -2.66 -3.79 5.06
C GLY A 209 -2.89 -2.54 4.24
N GLY A 210 -3.92 -2.59 3.40
CA GLY A 210 -4.37 -1.51 2.52
C GLY A 210 -5.77 -1.81 2.00
N ARG A 211 -6.26 -1.05 1.04
CA ARG A 211 -7.48 -1.43 0.30
C ARG A 211 -7.16 -2.57 -0.67
N ALA A 212 -8.10 -3.47 -0.92
CA ALA A 212 -7.93 -4.52 -1.93
C ALA A 212 -7.41 -3.93 -3.26
N GLY A 213 -6.41 -4.56 -3.86
CA GLY A 213 -5.68 -4.01 -5.01
C GLY A 213 -4.49 -3.11 -4.65
N PHE A 214 -4.07 -3.05 -3.37
CA PHE A 214 -2.84 -2.35 -2.98
C PHE A 214 -1.55 -3.14 -3.32
N VAL A 215 -1.65 -4.44 -3.61
CA VAL A 215 -0.55 -5.25 -4.13
C VAL A 215 -0.71 -5.39 -5.64
N LYS A 216 0.26 -4.91 -6.42
CA LYS A 216 0.33 -5.10 -7.86
C LYS A 216 0.96 -6.45 -8.15
N VAL A 217 0.39 -7.19 -9.11
CA VAL A 217 0.91 -8.50 -9.53
C VAL A 217 1.16 -8.48 -11.03
N GLU A 218 2.42 -8.65 -11.43
CA GLU A 218 2.89 -8.66 -12.82
C GLU A 218 3.77 -9.90 -13.03
N GLY A 219 3.18 -11.01 -13.49
CA GLY A 219 3.85 -12.30 -13.48
C GLY A 219 4.18 -12.75 -12.07
N ASN A 220 5.44 -13.06 -11.80
CA ASN A 220 5.95 -13.41 -10.47
C ASN A 220 6.36 -12.19 -9.62
N ARG A 221 6.30 -10.98 -10.18
CA ARG A 221 6.70 -9.76 -9.48
C ARG A 221 5.50 -9.10 -8.80
N LEU A 222 5.64 -8.85 -7.51
CA LEU A 222 4.72 -8.02 -6.74
C LEU A 222 5.34 -6.63 -6.53
N THR A 223 4.53 -5.57 -6.64
CA THR A 223 4.94 -4.22 -6.23
C THR A 223 4.01 -3.75 -5.12
N ILE A 224 4.59 -3.35 -3.99
CA ILE A 224 3.89 -3.17 -2.73
C ILE A 224 4.24 -1.80 -2.14
N PRO A 225 3.23 -0.98 -1.77
CA PRO A 225 3.47 0.28 -1.10
C PRO A 225 3.84 0.07 0.38
N ASP A 226 4.73 0.93 0.87
CA ASP A 226 4.99 1.10 2.29
C ASP A 226 4.47 2.46 2.74
N TYR A 227 3.66 2.44 3.78
CA TYR A 227 2.93 3.60 4.30
C TYR A 227 3.57 4.12 5.59
N ALA A 228 3.16 5.33 6.00
CA ALA A 228 3.61 5.95 7.24
C ALA A 228 3.36 5.06 8.47
N GLY A 229 4.45 4.57 9.07
CA GLY A 229 4.44 3.69 10.24
C GLY A 229 4.98 4.37 11.51
N ASN A 230 5.68 3.57 12.32
CA ASN A 230 6.35 4.00 13.55
C ASN A 230 7.83 4.43 13.33
N LEU A 231 8.33 4.36 12.12
CA LEU A 231 9.70 4.69 11.72
C LEU A 231 10.79 3.78 12.32
N PHE A 232 10.41 2.65 12.88
CA PHE A 232 11.36 1.65 13.38
C PHE A 232 12.08 0.95 12.22
N PHE A 233 11.39 0.81 11.09
CA PHE A 233 11.88 0.16 9.87
C PHE A 233 12.22 -1.32 10.01
N ASN A 234 11.71 -2.03 11.03
CA ASN A 234 12.08 -3.43 11.28
C ASN A 234 12.09 -4.28 9.99
N THR A 235 10.95 -4.35 9.27
CA THR A 235 10.88 -5.11 8.00
C THR A 235 11.81 -4.52 6.95
N LEU A 236 11.70 -3.21 6.67
CA LEU A 236 12.50 -2.60 5.59
C LEU A 236 13.99 -2.58 5.90
N GLY A 237 14.36 -2.46 7.18
CA GLY A 237 15.75 -2.57 7.63
C GLY A 237 16.31 -3.97 7.40
N ASN A 238 15.52 -5.01 7.69
CA ASN A 238 15.88 -6.38 7.33
C ASN A 238 16.07 -6.52 5.81
N LEU A 239 15.11 -6.03 5.00
CA LEU A 239 15.18 -6.09 3.54
C LEU A 239 16.35 -5.29 2.95
N GLN A 240 16.72 -4.18 3.60
CA GLN A 240 17.90 -3.38 3.21
C GLN A 240 19.22 -4.16 3.42
N ALA A 241 19.30 -4.94 4.48
CA ALA A 241 20.49 -5.70 4.82
C ALA A 241 20.48 -7.09 4.16
N ASN A 242 19.33 -7.73 4.06
CA ASN A 242 19.13 -9.06 3.51
C ASN A 242 17.85 -9.05 2.63
N PRO A 243 17.99 -8.96 1.30
CA PRO A 243 16.89 -8.73 0.39
C PRO A 243 16.04 -9.99 0.11
N VAL A 244 15.60 -10.68 1.14
CA VAL A 244 14.71 -11.84 1.05
C VAL A 244 13.55 -11.70 2.03
N ALA A 245 12.39 -12.21 1.65
CA ALA A 245 11.20 -12.20 2.49
C ALA A 245 10.34 -13.44 2.30
N GLY A 246 9.48 -13.70 3.31
CA GLY A 246 8.39 -14.65 3.23
C GLY A 246 7.07 -13.92 3.39
N LEU A 247 6.12 -14.11 2.48
CA LEU A 247 4.79 -13.49 2.55
C LEU A 247 3.72 -14.53 2.87
N LEU A 248 2.72 -14.12 3.64
CA LEU A 248 1.58 -14.93 3.99
C LEU A 248 0.29 -14.17 3.65
N PHE A 249 -0.49 -14.72 2.74
CA PHE A 249 -1.84 -14.28 2.42
C PHE A 249 -2.84 -15.28 2.99
N VAL A 250 -3.88 -14.78 3.62
CA VAL A 250 -4.99 -15.59 4.16
C VAL A 250 -6.26 -15.22 3.42
N ASP A 251 -6.90 -16.19 2.80
CA ASP A 251 -8.28 -16.03 2.39
C ASP A 251 -9.17 -16.16 3.64
N PHE A 252 -9.62 -15.05 4.14
CA PHE A 252 -10.40 -14.98 5.37
C PHE A 252 -11.76 -15.65 5.28
N ALA A 253 -12.29 -15.89 4.07
CA ALA A 253 -13.57 -16.55 3.86
C ALA A 253 -13.43 -18.08 3.78
N THR A 254 -12.40 -18.58 3.09
CA THR A 254 -12.21 -20.03 2.85
C THR A 254 -11.23 -20.67 3.83
N GLY A 255 -10.36 -19.87 4.46
CA GLY A 255 -9.24 -20.36 5.28
C GLY A 255 -8.10 -20.94 4.48
N ASP A 256 -8.04 -20.67 3.18
CA ASP A 256 -6.89 -20.98 2.34
C ASP A 256 -5.71 -20.08 2.75
N ILE A 257 -4.53 -20.66 2.76
CA ILE A 257 -3.28 -19.95 3.06
C ILE A 257 -2.33 -20.06 1.88
N LEU A 258 -1.91 -18.89 1.37
CA LEU A 258 -0.86 -18.79 0.35
C LEU A 258 0.40 -18.24 1.01
N GLN A 259 1.47 -19.00 0.95
CA GLN A 259 2.80 -18.64 1.45
C GLN A 259 3.76 -18.49 0.28
N LEU A 260 4.49 -17.39 0.27
CA LEU A 260 5.48 -17.09 -0.77
C LEU A 260 6.84 -16.89 -0.10
N THR A 261 7.91 -17.29 -0.77
CA THR A 261 9.27 -16.87 -0.43
C THR A 261 9.95 -16.36 -1.68
N GLY A 262 10.85 -15.37 -1.53
CA GLY A 262 11.48 -14.73 -2.69
C GLY A 262 12.35 -13.55 -2.31
N ARG A 263 12.80 -12.83 -3.36
CA ARG A 263 13.70 -11.69 -3.27
C ARG A 263 12.96 -10.37 -3.28
N THR A 264 13.56 -9.38 -2.64
CA THR A 264 13.00 -8.05 -2.49
C THR A 264 13.96 -6.98 -3.01
N GLU A 265 13.39 -5.84 -3.41
CA GLU A 265 14.12 -4.63 -3.76
C GLU A 265 13.36 -3.41 -3.22
N LEU A 266 14.04 -2.53 -2.49
CA LEU A 266 13.46 -1.28 -1.99
C LEU A 266 13.50 -0.21 -3.07
N ILE A 267 12.41 0.52 -3.23
CA ILE A 267 12.27 1.66 -4.15
C ILE A 267 12.00 2.89 -3.27
N LEU A 268 13.06 3.67 -3.03
CA LEU A 268 13.01 4.84 -2.16
C LEU A 268 12.73 6.15 -2.93
N ASP A 269 12.94 6.15 -4.25
CA ASP A 269 12.64 7.26 -5.15
C ASP A 269 12.08 6.74 -6.48
N SER A 270 10.89 7.16 -6.82
CA SER A 270 10.22 6.79 -8.08
C SER A 270 8.97 7.64 -8.30
N PRO A 271 8.65 8.03 -9.56
CA PRO A 271 7.36 8.62 -9.90
C PRO A 271 6.13 7.79 -9.48
N MET A 272 6.29 6.46 -9.37
CA MET A 272 5.24 5.56 -8.91
C MET A 272 4.86 5.81 -7.45
N ILE A 273 5.81 6.20 -6.59
CA ILE A 273 5.54 6.55 -5.19
C ILE A 273 4.58 7.73 -5.13
N HIS A 274 4.83 8.78 -5.91
CA HIS A 274 3.99 9.98 -5.95
C HIS A 274 2.61 9.73 -6.59
N ALA A 275 2.50 8.74 -7.47
CA ALA A 275 1.23 8.35 -8.07
C ALA A 275 0.34 7.56 -7.11
N PHE A 276 0.95 6.77 -6.22
CA PHE A 276 0.23 5.93 -5.27
C PHE A 276 -0.10 6.72 -4.00
N GLU A 277 -1.38 6.90 -3.71
CA GLU A 277 -1.85 7.71 -2.58
C GLU A 277 -1.35 7.17 -1.24
N SER A 278 -0.76 8.06 -0.42
CA SER A 278 -0.19 7.78 0.91
C SER A 278 1.01 6.83 0.93
N ALA A 279 1.57 6.41 -0.22
CA ALA A 279 2.82 5.67 -0.22
C ALA A 279 3.99 6.62 0.09
N GLU A 280 4.85 6.22 1.02
CA GLU A 280 6.13 6.90 1.30
C GLU A 280 7.28 6.25 0.52
N ARG A 281 7.15 4.99 0.22
CA ARG A 281 8.10 4.12 -0.47
C ARG A 281 7.36 3.02 -1.19
N LEU A 282 8.06 2.32 -2.07
CA LEU A 282 7.62 1.06 -2.63
C LEU A 282 8.71 0.00 -2.40
N TRP A 283 8.34 -1.24 -2.52
CA TRP A 283 9.26 -2.35 -2.62
C TRP A 283 8.69 -3.42 -3.53
N THR A 284 9.57 -4.15 -4.18
CA THR A 284 9.18 -5.27 -5.03
C THR A 284 9.51 -6.60 -4.34
N PHE A 285 8.78 -7.62 -4.75
CA PHE A 285 9.00 -8.98 -4.31
C PHE A 285 8.91 -9.90 -5.53
N GLU A 286 10.00 -10.58 -5.82
CA GLU A 286 10.07 -11.58 -6.89
C GLU A 286 9.85 -12.95 -6.29
N VAL A 287 8.77 -13.62 -6.67
CA VAL A 287 8.39 -14.93 -6.14
C VAL A 287 9.33 -16.00 -6.66
N GLU A 288 10.04 -16.71 -5.76
CA GLU A 288 10.86 -17.87 -6.08
C GLU A 288 10.10 -19.18 -5.83
N GLN A 289 9.27 -19.20 -4.79
CA GLN A 289 8.40 -20.34 -4.48
C GLN A 289 7.08 -19.88 -3.87
N ALA A 290 6.00 -20.54 -4.26
CA ALA A 290 4.68 -20.37 -3.71
C ALA A 290 4.12 -21.70 -3.22
N VAL A 291 3.47 -21.69 -2.06
CA VAL A 291 2.81 -22.85 -1.45
C VAL A 291 1.38 -22.43 -1.09
N LEU A 292 0.40 -23.08 -1.73
CA LEU A 292 -1.01 -22.92 -1.40
C LEU A 292 -1.46 -24.10 -0.54
N ARG A 293 -2.01 -23.81 0.62
CA ARG A 293 -2.59 -24.79 1.53
C ARG A 293 -4.10 -24.54 1.64
N PRO A 294 -4.93 -25.31 0.93
CA PRO A 294 -6.39 -25.15 1.00
C PRO A 294 -6.94 -25.48 2.37
N ALA A 295 -7.92 -24.72 2.85
CA ALA A 295 -8.58 -24.88 4.16
C ALA A 295 -7.58 -25.11 5.32
N ALA A 296 -6.44 -24.42 5.30
CA ALA A 296 -5.35 -24.64 6.25
C ALA A 296 -5.66 -24.18 7.67
N THR A 297 -6.63 -23.29 7.85
CA THR A 297 -7.09 -22.80 9.15
C THR A 297 -8.57 -23.13 9.39
N SER A 298 -8.95 -23.44 10.63
CA SER A 298 -10.34 -23.62 11.06
C SER A 298 -11.09 -22.30 11.22
N LEU A 299 -10.37 -21.19 11.20
CA LEU A 299 -10.93 -19.87 11.41
C LEU A 299 -11.56 -19.34 10.10
N ARG A 300 -12.72 -18.71 10.25
CA ARG A 300 -13.39 -17.97 9.18
C ARG A 300 -13.70 -16.58 9.72
N TRP A 301 -13.34 -15.55 8.93
CA TRP A 301 -13.49 -14.19 9.39
C TRP A 301 -14.57 -13.45 8.63
N THR A 302 -15.33 -12.68 9.38
CA THR A 302 -16.30 -11.73 8.83
C THR A 302 -15.67 -10.34 8.84
N PHE A 303 -15.58 -9.73 7.66
CA PHE A 303 -15.14 -8.34 7.51
C PHE A 303 -16.17 -7.37 8.09
N HIS A 304 -15.73 -6.35 8.81
CA HIS A 304 -16.56 -5.27 9.35
C HIS A 304 -16.27 -3.94 8.66
N ASP A 305 -15.06 -3.43 8.80
CA ASP A 305 -14.68 -2.14 8.24
C ASP A 305 -13.17 -2.04 7.96
N TYR A 306 -12.83 -1.14 7.06
CA TYR A 306 -11.46 -0.73 6.85
C TYR A 306 -10.97 0.17 7.98
N ALA A 307 -9.69 0.08 8.34
CA ALA A 307 -9.07 1.09 9.17
C ALA A 307 -9.16 2.48 8.49
N PRO A 308 -9.43 3.57 9.23
CA PRO A 308 -9.43 4.91 8.63
C PRO A 308 -8.16 5.25 7.86
N THR A 309 -7.01 4.76 8.35
CA THR A 309 -5.72 4.89 7.66
C THR A 309 -5.66 4.12 6.34
N SER A 310 -6.34 2.97 6.23
CA SER A 310 -6.42 2.21 4.96
C SER A 310 -7.33 2.88 3.94
N LEU A 311 -8.41 3.53 4.38
CA LEU A 311 -9.29 4.29 3.49
C LEU A 311 -8.57 5.47 2.82
N ALA A 312 -7.58 6.04 3.50
CA ALA A 312 -6.75 7.13 2.96
C ALA A 312 -5.68 6.65 1.98
N THR A 313 -5.49 5.34 1.78
CA THR A 313 -4.49 4.80 0.85
C THR A 313 -5.06 4.61 -0.54
N GLY A 314 -4.18 4.59 -1.55
CA GLY A 314 -4.51 4.29 -2.93
C GLY A 314 -4.67 2.80 -3.24
N THR A 315 -5.00 2.55 -4.51
CA THR A 315 -4.90 1.24 -5.16
C THR A 315 -4.04 1.37 -6.43
N TRP A 316 -3.53 0.26 -6.93
CA TRP A 316 -2.74 0.29 -8.18
C TRP A 316 -3.57 0.71 -9.38
N ALA A 317 -4.86 0.40 -9.41
CA ALA A 317 -5.75 0.89 -10.47
C ALA A 317 -5.80 2.43 -10.51
N GLU A 318 -5.88 3.09 -9.36
CA GLU A 318 -5.86 4.55 -9.22
C GLU A 318 -4.48 5.12 -9.56
N ALA A 319 -3.39 4.50 -9.06
CA ALA A 319 -2.01 4.93 -9.33
C ALA A 319 -1.65 4.82 -10.81
N ASP A 320 -1.98 3.69 -11.45
CA ASP A 320 -1.74 3.47 -12.89
C ASP A 320 -2.55 4.45 -13.75
N ALA A 321 -3.77 4.83 -13.34
CA ALA A 321 -4.55 5.86 -14.01
C ALA A 321 -3.87 7.24 -13.93
N LYS A 322 -3.36 7.63 -12.74
CA LYS A 322 -2.60 8.87 -12.55
C LYS A 322 -1.31 8.88 -13.40
N LEU A 323 -0.57 7.77 -13.46
CA LEU A 323 0.64 7.64 -14.26
C LEU A 323 0.36 7.80 -15.75
N ARG A 324 -0.65 7.10 -16.28
CA ARG A 324 -1.08 7.25 -17.69
C ARG A 324 -1.46 8.69 -18.01
N GLN A 325 -2.22 9.34 -17.14
CA GLN A 325 -2.61 10.74 -17.34
C GLN A 325 -1.39 11.68 -17.33
N SER A 326 -0.43 11.47 -16.45
CA SER A 326 0.80 12.27 -16.39
C SER A 326 1.67 12.09 -17.63
N GLU A 327 1.74 10.88 -18.15
CA GLU A 327 2.47 10.57 -19.37
C GLU A 327 1.80 11.19 -20.61
N GLN A 328 0.48 11.07 -20.74
CA GLN A 328 -0.27 11.75 -21.81
C GLN A 328 -0.07 13.27 -21.78
N ARG A 329 -0.05 13.88 -20.58
CA ARG A 329 0.25 15.31 -20.43
C ARG A 329 1.65 15.66 -20.91
N ARG A 330 2.67 14.84 -20.56
CA ARG A 330 4.05 15.04 -21.01
C ARG A 330 4.17 14.92 -22.51
N GLN A 331 3.62 13.88 -23.10
CA GLN A 331 3.58 13.66 -24.55
C GLN A 331 2.91 14.82 -25.27
N TRP A 332 1.77 15.32 -24.76
CA TRP A 332 1.09 16.47 -25.32
C TRP A 332 1.90 17.77 -25.20
N GLN A 333 2.57 17.98 -24.07
CA GLN A 333 3.46 19.13 -23.90
C GLN A 333 4.65 19.09 -24.86
N GLN A 334 5.28 17.93 -25.02
CA GLN A 334 6.35 17.72 -25.97
C GLN A 334 5.86 17.96 -27.40
N TRP A 335 4.74 17.37 -27.79
CA TRP A 335 4.14 17.62 -29.10
C TRP A 335 3.87 19.11 -29.37
N ARG A 336 3.37 19.85 -28.36
CA ARG A 336 3.15 21.30 -28.46
C ARG A 336 4.43 22.07 -28.73
N VAL A 337 5.53 21.70 -28.09
CA VAL A 337 6.85 22.35 -28.30
C VAL A 337 7.33 22.05 -29.71
N GLU A 338 7.30 20.81 -30.12
CA GLU A 338 7.74 20.36 -31.47
C GLU A 338 6.90 20.98 -32.59
N ASN A 339 5.61 21.20 -32.35
CA ASN A 339 4.67 21.73 -33.35
C ASN A 339 4.26 23.18 -33.10
N TYR A 340 5.06 23.93 -32.35
CA TYR A 340 4.76 25.32 -32.00
C TYR A 340 4.42 26.20 -33.19
N TRP A 341 5.18 26.11 -34.27
CA TRP A 341 4.98 26.90 -35.48
C TRP A 341 3.70 26.54 -36.23
N ILE A 342 3.32 25.28 -36.22
CA ILE A 342 2.06 24.80 -36.81
C ILE A 342 0.89 25.37 -36.04
N LEU A 343 0.94 25.33 -34.70
CA LEU A 343 -0.09 25.91 -33.84
C LEU A 343 -0.20 27.44 -34.00
N LEU A 344 0.94 28.11 -34.17
CA LEU A 344 0.97 29.55 -34.44
C LEU A 344 0.35 29.89 -35.79
N ALA A 345 0.69 29.15 -36.83
CA ALA A 345 0.11 29.31 -38.17
C ALA A 345 -1.41 29.08 -38.17
N TRP A 346 -1.88 28.03 -37.49
CA TRP A 346 -3.32 27.75 -37.31
C TRP A 346 -4.05 28.90 -36.60
N ARG A 347 -3.46 29.46 -35.55
CA ARG A 347 -4.01 30.61 -34.82
C ARG A 347 -4.08 31.84 -35.70
N LEU A 348 -3.05 32.10 -36.50
CA LEU A 348 -3.02 33.22 -37.42
C LEU A 348 -4.09 33.06 -38.53
N CYS A 349 -4.21 31.89 -39.12
CA CYS A 349 -5.25 31.59 -40.11
C CYS A 349 -6.66 31.79 -39.51
N LEU A 350 -6.92 31.27 -38.32
CA LEU A 350 -8.20 31.41 -37.64
C LEU A 350 -8.50 32.89 -37.33
N TYR A 351 -7.49 33.64 -36.89
CA TYR A 351 -7.63 35.10 -36.68
C TYR A 351 -7.99 35.83 -37.96
N ILE A 352 -7.31 35.53 -39.07
CA ILE A 352 -7.60 36.12 -40.37
C ILE A 352 -9.02 35.81 -40.81
N VAL A 353 -9.48 34.55 -40.67
CA VAL A 353 -10.85 34.14 -41.01
C VAL A 353 -11.89 34.91 -40.18
N LEU A 354 -11.63 35.03 -38.85
CA LEU A 354 -12.54 35.78 -37.97
C LEU A 354 -12.58 37.27 -38.29
N VAL A 355 -11.45 37.89 -38.64
CA VAL A 355 -11.36 39.27 -39.06
C VAL A 355 -12.10 39.49 -40.42
N MET A 356 -11.88 38.58 -41.36
CA MET A 356 -12.59 38.64 -42.66
C MET A 356 -14.11 38.50 -42.48
N PHE A 357 -14.55 37.57 -41.65
CA PHE A 357 -15.94 37.36 -41.31
C PHE A 357 -16.54 38.63 -40.65
N TRP A 358 -15.81 39.26 -39.71
CA TRP A 358 -16.21 40.50 -39.06
C TRP A 358 -16.34 41.65 -40.07
N LEU A 359 -15.39 41.80 -41.00
CA LEU A 359 -15.43 42.80 -42.06
C LEU A 359 -16.66 42.60 -43.00
N GLN A 360 -16.97 41.35 -43.34
CA GLN A 360 -18.13 41.04 -44.17
C GLN A 360 -19.45 41.32 -43.44
N LEU A 361 -19.52 41.01 -42.14
CA LEU A 361 -20.68 41.37 -41.31
C LEU A 361 -20.87 42.87 -41.22
N LYS A 362 -19.81 43.63 -40.97
CA LYS A 362 -19.85 45.09 -40.91
C LYS A 362 -20.28 45.75 -42.23
N ALA A 363 -19.86 45.14 -43.35
CA ALA A 363 -20.30 45.60 -44.66
C ALA A 363 -21.79 45.33 -44.97
N ARG A 364 -22.38 44.26 -44.38
CA ARG A 364 -23.78 43.89 -44.63
C ARG A 364 -24.79 44.48 -43.67
N LEU A 365 -24.34 44.88 -42.48
CA LEU A 365 -25.19 45.39 -41.38
C LEU A 365 -24.50 46.61 -40.74
N PRO A 366 -24.45 47.78 -41.42
CA PRO A 366 -23.67 48.93 -40.96
C PRO A 366 -24.16 49.56 -39.64
N ASP A 367 -25.41 49.34 -39.25
CA ASP A 367 -26.04 49.96 -38.06
C ASP A 367 -26.02 49.03 -36.82
N TYR A 368 -25.31 47.88 -36.90
CA TYR A 368 -25.24 46.94 -35.79
C TYR A 368 -24.06 47.26 -34.89
N ASP A 369 -24.27 47.27 -33.55
CA ASP A 369 -23.20 47.52 -32.55
C ASP A 369 -22.29 46.31 -32.41
N TYR A 370 -21.29 46.23 -33.30
CA TYR A 370 -20.30 45.13 -33.36
C TYR A 370 -19.33 45.15 -32.20
N ASP A 371 -19.06 46.32 -31.62
CA ASP A 371 -18.05 46.43 -30.56
C ASP A 371 -18.55 45.77 -29.29
N ARG A 372 -19.87 45.78 -29.07
CA ARG A 372 -20.49 45.17 -27.90
C ARG A 372 -20.60 43.65 -27.97
N HIS A 373 -20.82 43.08 -29.15
CA HIS A 373 -21.13 41.64 -29.27
C HIS A 373 -19.99 40.82 -29.88
N VAL A 374 -19.28 41.30 -30.88
CA VAL A 374 -18.21 40.56 -31.56
C VAL A 374 -16.84 40.86 -30.92
N GLY A 375 -16.63 42.10 -30.47
CA GLY A 375 -15.43 42.48 -29.73
C GLY A 375 -15.28 41.68 -28.42
N GLY A 376 -16.39 41.43 -27.70
CA GLY A 376 -16.43 40.60 -26.51
C GLY A 376 -16.08 39.14 -26.81
N ALA A 377 -16.63 38.54 -27.87
CA ALA A 377 -16.34 37.16 -28.25
C ALA A 377 -14.90 37.00 -28.71
N LEU A 378 -14.34 37.95 -29.48
CA LEU A 378 -12.95 37.96 -29.91
C LEU A 378 -12.02 38.16 -28.71
N TYR A 379 -12.36 39.02 -27.77
CA TYR A 379 -11.60 39.24 -26.54
C TYR A 379 -11.56 37.99 -25.65
N ILE A 380 -12.71 37.32 -25.46
CA ILE A 380 -12.79 36.06 -24.72
C ILE A 380 -11.96 34.97 -25.42
N PHE A 381 -12.05 34.87 -26.74
CA PHE A 381 -11.24 33.93 -27.51
C PHE A 381 -9.74 34.19 -27.36
N LEU A 382 -9.30 35.44 -27.46
CA LEU A 382 -7.91 35.83 -27.29
C LEU A 382 -7.40 35.62 -25.84
N ARG A 383 -8.24 35.94 -24.84
CA ARG A 383 -7.91 35.74 -23.43
C ARG A 383 -7.93 34.27 -23.03
N GLY A 384 -8.87 33.47 -23.56
CA GLY A 384 -8.89 32.01 -23.39
C GLY A 384 -7.62 31.32 -23.92
N THR A 385 -6.97 31.91 -24.96
CA THR A 385 -5.67 31.41 -25.46
C THR A 385 -4.49 31.75 -24.56
N GLN A 386 -4.56 32.80 -23.73
CA GLN A 386 -3.56 33.13 -22.72
C GLN A 386 -3.67 32.24 -21.47
N SER A 387 -4.90 31.91 -21.02
CA SER A 387 -5.10 31.02 -19.88
C SER A 387 -4.85 29.55 -20.22
N ALA A 388 -4.96 29.15 -21.49
CA ALA A 388 -4.58 27.80 -21.94
C ALA A 388 -3.06 27.51 -21.79
N SER A 389 -2.23 28.55 -21.70
CA SER A 389 -0.80 28.39 -21.36
C SER A 389 -0.58 28.00 -19.89
N GLN A 390 -1.58 28.13 -19.04
CA GLN A 390 -1.58 27.77 -17.61
C GLN A 390 -2.34 26.48 -17.28
N GLY A 391 -2.69 25.66 -18.28
CA GLY A 391 -3.30 24.34 -18.04
C GLY A 391 -4.83 24.32 -17.93
N ALA A 392 -5.52 25.40 -18.24
CA ALA A 392 -6.99 25.42 -18.30
C ALA A 392 -7.50 24.75 -19.57
N TYR A 393 -8.42 23.84 -19.40
CA TYR A 393 -9.07 23.01 -20.40
C TYR A 393 -9.74 23.81 -21.52
N PHE A 394 -9.74 23.24 -22.74
CA PHE A 394 -10.69 23.61 -23.79
C PHE A 394 -12.11 23.23 -23.29
N THR A 395 -12.78 24.15 -22.64
CA THR A 395 -14.22 24.03 -22.47
C THR A 395 -14.85 24.18 -23.86
N ARG A 396 -15.78 23.28 -24.20
CA ARG A 396 -16.61 23.45 -25.39
C ARG A 396 -17.18 24.89 -25.37
N PRO A 397 -17.21 25.60 -26.52
CA PRO A 397 -17.82 26.91 -26.55
C PRO A 397 -19.24 26.79 -25.96
N PRO A 398 -19.71 27.80 -25.22
CA PRO A 398 -21.04 27.79 -24.64
C PRO A 398 -22.09 27.42 -25.71
N ARG A 399 -23.05 26.60 -25.35
CA ARG A 399 -24.07 26.11 -26.26
C ARG A 399 -24.80 27.26 -26.96
N GLU A 400 -25.02 28.37 -26.24
CA GLU A 400 -25.60 29.60 -26.72
C GLU A 400 -24.79 30.25 -27.85
N LEU A 401 -23.45 30.15 -27.82
CA LEU A 401 -22.59 30.67 -28.88
C LEU A 401 -22.73 29.83 -30.16
N ILE A 402 -22.86 28.53 -30.04
CA ILE A 402 -23.05 27.62 -31.17
C ILE A 402 -24.43 27.82 -31.78
N GLU A 403 -25.48 27.95 -30.94
CA GLU A 403 -26.85 28.21 -31.38
C GLU A 403 -26.98 29.60 -32.01
N GLY A 404 -26.30 30.62 -31.49
CA GLY A 404 -26.23 31.96 -32.07
C GLY A 404 -25.56 32.00 -33.45
N LEU A 405 -24.44 31.23 -33.60
CA LEU A 405 -23.76 31.09 -34.88
C LEU A 405 -24.63 30.35 -35.90
N ASP A 406 -25.34 29.28 -35.51
CA ASP A 406 -26.26 28.53 -36.37
C ASP A 406 -27.43 29.39 -36.86
N LEU A 407 -27.99 30.26 -36.01
CA LEU A 407 -29.04 31.22 -36.40
C LEU A 407 -28.51 32.26 -37.40
N LEU A 408 -27.26 32.73 -37.20
CA LEU A 408 -26.58 33.65 -38.12
C LEU A 408 -26.33 33.00 -39.50
N PHE A 409 -25.90 31.75 -39.55
CA PHE A 409 -25.69 31.01 -40.81
C PHE A 409 -26.98 30.70 -41.55
N GLN A 410 -28.11 30.60 -40.81
CA GLN A 410 -29.45 30.41 -41.41
C GLN A 410 -30.14 31.71 -41.82
N GLY A 411 -29.49 32.87 -41.64
CA GLY A 411 -30.08 34.19 -41.95
C GLY A 411 -31.27 34.58 -41.09
N LYS A 412 -31.39 33.97 -39.90
CA LYS A 412 -32.48 34.23 -38.95
C LYS A 412 -32.05 35.34 -37.96
N PRO A 413 -32.97 36.23 -37.54
CA PRO A 413 -32.64 37.24 -36.55
C PRO A 413 -32.30 36.56 -35.20
N ILE A 414 -31.21 37.00 -34.57
CA ILE A 414 -30.84 36.59 -33.20
C ILE A 414 -31.85 37.29 -32.25
N PRO A 415 -32.51 36.56 -31.34
CA PRO A 415 -33.45 37.18 -30.41
C PRO A 415 -32.74 38.21 -29.51
N PRO A 416 -33.38 39.39 -29.24
CA PRO A 416 -32.74 40.56 -28.63
C PRO A 416 -32.40 40.44 -27.13
N LYS A 417 -32.53 39.28 -26.53
CA LYS A 417 -32.20 39.06 -25.10
C LYS A 417 -31.56 37.71 -24.86
N VAL A 418 -30.26 37.71 -24.82
CA VAL A 418 -29.50 36.84 -23.92
C VAL A 418 -28.51 37.73 -23.18
N GLU A 419 -28.83 38.14 -21.97
CA GLU A 419 -27.85 38.75 -21.07
C GLU A 419 -26.74 37.71 -20.87
N PRO A 420 -25.47 38.02 -21.14
CA PRO A 420 -24.41 37.09 -21.04
C PRO A 420 -24.18 36.71 -19.56
N ALA A 421 -24.10 35.44 -19.26
CA ALA A 421 -23.93 34.85 -17.91
C ALA A 421 -22.76 35.42 -17.09
N TRP A 422 -21.83 36.17 -17.69
CA TRP A 422 -20.71 36.81 -17.01
C TRP A 422 -21.08 38.10 -16.25
N GLU A 423 -22.28 38.72 -16.49
CA GLU A 423 -22.76 39.85 -15.67
C GLU A 423 -23.33 39.40 -14.31
N GLN A 424 -23.56 38.11 -14.10
CA GLN A 424 -24.13 37.59 -12.85
C GLN A 424 -23.10 37.12 -11.82
N GLY A 425 -21.80 37.39 -12.02
CA GLY A 425 -20.77 37.22 -10.96
C GLY A 425 -20.51 35.78 -10.51
N VAL A 426 -20.86 34.77 -11.29
CA VAL A 426 -20.51 33.37 -10.99
C VAL A 426 -19.18 33.02 -11.66
N LEU A 427 -18.11 33.25 -10.93
CA LEU A 427 -16.81 32.59 -11.18
C LEU A 427 -16.94 31.09 -10.84
N LEU A 428 -16.84 30.23 -11.82
CA LEU A 428 -16.48 28.84 -11.67
C LEU A 428 -15.01 28.65 -12.02
#